data_913d7e75591cb0368d4052a8101c79ad
#
_entry.id   913d7e75591cb0368d4052a8101c79ad
#
_cell.length_a   1.000
_cell.length_b   1.000
_cell.length_c   1.000
_cell.angle_alpha   90.00
_cell.angle_beta   90.00
_cell.angle_gamma   90.00
#
_symmetry.space_group_name_H-M   'P 1'
#
loop_
_entity.id
_entity.type
_entity.pdbx_description
1 polymer ?
#
loop_
_entity_poly.entity_id
_entity_poly.type
_entity_poly.pdbx_seq_one_letter_code
_entity_poly.pdbx_strand_id
1 'polypeptide(L)'
;QYEGGDHIIFVGEVVEYQTNPLPVLIFHGGKYADARPKLKKEDEDDVVDLLSGKFTENYLLYLISRAHFQTSLPVRKSYIGQGLSDQEFFCLSLLSMNGGLSPSMISDRLAHTGHAPDNEIFERLARKDLISQEGGDTGDISLTETGQGVFIELLAQSKALEEQLKKHFSEDEIETAVWFMKKIVDITGSDIPELW
;
A
#
# COMPACT_ATOMS: atom_id res chain seq x y z
N GLN A 1 -40.10 -37.21 -8.95
CA GLN A 1 -39.32 -36.79 -10.12
C GLN A 1 -40.27 -36.06 -11.07
N TYR A 2 -39.86 -34.88 -11.50
CA TYR A 2 -40.62 -34.01 -12.41
C TYR A 2 -39.74 -33.60 -13.57
N GLU A 3 -40.28 -33.47 -14.75
CA GLU A 3 -39.61 -32.96 -15.92
C GLU A 3 -39.65 -31.42 -15.88
N GLY A 4 -38.51 -30.78 -15.97
CA GLY A 4 -38.32 -29.32 -15.96
C GLY A 4 -37.59 -28.83 -17.21
N GLY A 5 -38.10 -29.15 -18.39
CA GLY A 5 -37.46 -28.81 -19.65
C GLY A 5 -36.27 -29.73 -19.95
N ASP A 6 -35.05 -29.17 -19.95
CA ASP A 6 -33.79 -29.91 -20.11
C ASP A 6 -33.22 -30.44 -18.79
N HIS A 7 -33.96 -30.28 -17.68
CA HIS A 7 -33.55 -30.71 -16.34
C HIS A 7 -34.55 -31.69 -15.72
N ILE A 8 -34.04 -32.59 -14.89
CA ILE A 8 -34.85 -33.50 -14.07
C ILE A 8 -34.83 -32.98 -12.65
N ILE A 9 -36.00 -32.74 -12.08
CA ILE A 9 -36.15 -32.26 -10.69
C ILE A 9 -36.43 -33.45 -9.78
N PHE A 10 -35.60 -33.66 -8.79
CA PHE A 10 -35.80 -34.66 -7.74
C PHE A 10 -36.31 -33.96 -6.46
N VAL A 11 -37.40 -34.47 -5.89
CA VAL A 11 -37.90 -34.06 -4.58
C VAL A 11 -37.83 -35.28 -3.68
N GLY A 12 -37.17 -35.13 -2.55
CA GLY A 12 -36.99 -36.18 -1.55
C GLY A 12 -37.21 -35.63 -0.15
N GLU A 13 -37.53 -36.52 0.79
CA GLU A 13 -37.56 -36.22 2.22
C GLU A 13 -36.15 -36.40 2.79
N VAL A 14 -35.69 -35.42 3.55
CA VAL A 14 -34.40 -35.48 4.26
C VAL A 14 -34.57 -36.28 5.51
N VAL A 15 -34.00 -37.47 5.55
CA VAL A 15 -34.10 -38.41 6.67
C VAL A 15 -32.95 -38.23 7.68
N GLU A 16 -31.79 -37.73 7.25
CA GLU A 16 -30.63 -37.46 8.08
C GLU A 16 -29.75 -36.42 7.44
N TYR A 17 -29.10 -35.56 8.22
CA TYR A 17 -28.11 -34.62 7.75
C TYR A 17 -26.98 -34.43 8.75
N GLN A 18 -25.80 -34.07 8.25
CA GLN A 18 -24.63 -33.68 9.06
C GLN A 18 -24.17 -32.28 8.62
N THR A 19 -23.82 -31.45 9.61
CA THR A 19 -23.24 -30.14 9.37
C THR A 19 -21.77 -30.13 9.75
N ASN A 20 -20.95 -29.49 8.94
CA ASN A 20 -19.54 -29.26 9.22
C ASN A 20 -19.29 -27.73 9.28
N PRO A 21 -18.36 -27.24 10.12
CA PRO A 21 -18.03 -25.83 10.22
C PRO A 21 -17.12 -25.38 9.03
N LEU A 22 -17.52 -25.73 7.80
CA LEU A 22 -16.82 -25.35 6.58
C LEU A 22 -17.54 -24.18 5.93
N PRO A 23 -16.83 -23.32 5.18
CA PRO A 23 -17.43 -22.27 4.37
C PRO A 23 -18.47 -22.83 3.40
N VAL A 24 -19.51 -22.05 3.13
CA VAL A 24 -20.55 -22.42 2.16
C VAL A 24 -19.98 -22.33 0.73
N LEU A 25 -20.09 -23.40 -0.02
CA LEU A 25 -19.78 -23.39 -1.45
C LEU A 25 -20.89 -22.68 -2.20
N ILE A 26 -20.57 -21.57 -2.86
CA ILE A 26 -21.50 -20.81 -3.69
C ILE A 26 -21.13 -20.95 -5.15
N PHE A 27 -22.15 -21.20 -5.98
CA PHE A 27 -22.01 -21.21 -7.43
C PHE A 27 -22.89 -20.09 -8.00
N HIS A 28 -22.26 -19.07 -8.60
CA HIS A 28 -22.95 -17.92 -9.17
C HIS A 28 -22.35 -17.52 -10.52
N GLY A 29 -23.21 -17.31 -11.53
CA GLY A 29 -22.77 -16.89 -12.87
C GLY A 29 -21.81 -17.85 -13.56
N GLY A 30 -21.95 -19.17 -13.34
CA GLY A 30 -21.09 -20.19 -13.94
C GLY A 30 -19.73 -20.38 -13.26
N LYS A 31 -19.50 -19.78 -12.09
CA LYS A 31 -18.24 -19.85 -11.34
C LYS A 31 -18.50 -20.12 -9.84
N TYR A 32 -17.53 -20.75 -9.19
CA TYR A 32 -17.51 -20.81 -7.74
C TYR A 32 -17.19 -19.44 -7.16
N ALA A 33 -17.85 -19.08 -6.05
CA ALA A 33 -17.70 -17.81 -5.38
C ALA A 33 -17.76 -18.00 -3.85
N ASP A 34 -17.17 -17.07 -3.10
CA ASP A 34 -17.25 -17.02 -1.66
C ASP A 34 -18.39 -16.10 -1.20
N ALA A 35 -19.09 -16.49 -0.11
CA ALA A 35 -20.04 -15.61 0.55
C ALA A 35 -19.29 -14.63 1.44
N ARG A 36 -19.48 -13.35 1.21
CA ARG A 36 -19.05 -12.32 2.15
C ARG A 36 -20.29 -11.69 2.81
N PRO A 37 -20.24 -11.39 4.12
CA PRO A 37 -21.29 -10.62 4.75
C PRO A 37 -21.50 -9.33 3.95
N LYS A 38 -22.74 -9.06 3.54
CA LYS A 38 -23.06 -7.75 2.99
C LYS A 38 -22.90 -6.74 4.12
N LEU A 39 -21.91 -5.86 4.02
CA LEU A 39 -21.82 -4.72 4.91
C LEU A 39 -23.18 -4.01 4.86
N LYS A 40 -23.80 -3.78 6.03
CA LYS A 40 -24.99 -2.94 6.09
C LYS A 40 -24.61 -1.64 5.40
N LYS A 41 -25.36 -1.25 4.36
CA LYS A 41 -25.42 0.16 3.96
C LYS A 41 -25.94 0.88 5.20
N GLU A 42 -25.06 1.51 5.94
CA GLU A 42 -25.48 2.59 6.83
C GLU A 42 -26.13 3.61 5.93
N ASP A 43 -27.26 4.19 6.38
CA ASP A 43 -28.06 5.12 5.62
C ASP A 43 -27.16 6.08 4.85
N GLU A 44 -27.51 6.35 3.58
CA GLU A 44 -26.77 7.21 2.65
C GLU A 44 -26.69 8.65 3.19
N ASP A 45 -25.98 8.84 4.30
CA ASP A 45 -25.47 10.15 4.65
C ASP A 45 -24.43 10.50 3.59
N ASP A 46 -24.64 11.61 2.90
CA ASP A 46 -23.72 12.14 1.91
C ASP A 46 -22.30 12.09 2.48
N VAL A 47 -21.46 11.26 1.87
CA VAL A 47 -20.06 11.05 2.32
C VAL A 47 -19.30 12.38 2.36
N VAL A 48 -19.70 13.33 1.53
CA VAL A 48 -19.13 14.68 1.46
C VAL A 48 -20.26 15.70 1.28
N ASP A 49 -20.42 16.63 2.23
CA ASP A 49 -21.24 17.82 2.09
C ASP A 49 -20.39 19.00 1.60
N LEU A 50 -20.45 19.25 0.31
CA LEU A 50 -19.66 20.31 -0.35
C LEU A 50 -20.05 21.72 0.12
N LEU A 51 -21.29 21.94 0.58
CA LEU A 51 -21.75 23.25 1.00
C LEU A 51 -21.20 23.64 2.38
N SER A 52 -21.10 22.68 3.29
CA SER A 52 -20.53 22.91 4.63
C SER A 52 -19.02 22.62 4.72
N GLY A 53 -18.43 22.05 3.68
CA GLY A 53 -17.03 21.59 3.68
C GLY A 53 -16.77 20.42 4.63
N LYS A 54 -17.81 19.63 4.96
CA LYS A 54 -17.72 18.47 5.84
C LYS A 54 -17.70 17.17 5.06
N PHE A 55 -17.08 16.16 5.61
CA PHE A 55 -17.10 14.79 5.10
C PHE A 55 -17.26 13.82 6.27
N THR A 56 -17.78 12.63 5.99
CA THR A 56 -17.93 11.55 6.97
C THR A 56 -16.64 10.73 7.08
N GLU A 57 -16.57 9.92 8.12
CA GLU A 57 -15.46 8.97 8.31
C GLU A 57 -15.35 7.91 7.21
N ASN A 58 -16.39 7.74 6.38
CA ASN A 58 -16.41 6.81 5.24
C ASN A 58 -15.87 7.43 3.94
N TYR A 59 -15.38 8.68 3.97
CA TYR A 59 -14.78 9.31 2.80
C TYR A 59 -13.45 8.63 2.45
N LEU A 60 -13.42 7.96 1.29
CA LEU A 60 -12.31 7.09 0.89
C LEU A 60 -10.94 7.78 0.90
N LEU A 61 -10.83 8.98 0.33
CA LEU A 61 -9.54 9.70 0.28
C LEU A 61 -9.06 10.10 1.67
N TYR A 62 -9.97 10.41 2.59
CA TYR A 62 -9.64 10.63 3.99
C TYR A 62 -9.08 9.36 4.65
N LEU A 63 -9.74 8.22 4.42
CA LEU A 63 -9.29 6.94 4.99
C LEU A 63 -7.91 6.54 4.46
N ILE A 64 -7.66 6.71 3.16
CA ILE A 64 -6.33 6.44 2.56
C ILE A 64 -5.26 7.32 3.22
N SER A 65 -5.50 8.63 3.30
CA SER A 65 -4.55 9.57 3.92
C SER A 65 -4.32 9.26 5.38
N ARG A 66 -5.38 9.01 6.13
CA ARG A 66 -5.29 8.69 7.57
C ARG A 66 -4.54 7.38 7.80
N ALA A 67 -4.86 6.34 7.04
CA ALA A 67 -4.17 5.06 7.12
C ALA A 67 -2.67 5.22 6.82
N HIS A 68 -2.31 5.97 5.76
CA HIS A 68 -0.93 6.26 5.43
C HIS A 68 -0.19 6.95 6.59
N PHE A 69 -0.73 8.05 7.13
CA PHE A 69 -0.07 8.76 8.22
C PHE A 69 0.06 7.93 9.50
N GLN A 70 -0.94 7.11 9.82
CA GLN A 70 -0.91 6.28 11.01
C GLN A 70 0.09 5.12 10.88
N THR A 71 0.13 4.46 9.72
CA THR A 71 1.03 3.32 9.48
C THR A 71 2.48 3.73 9.25
N SER A 72 2.73 4.90 8.66
CA SER A 72 4.09 5.41 8.45
C SER A 72 4.74 6.03 9.70
N LEU A 73 3.93 6.46 10.68
CA LEU A 73 4.42 7.20 11.86
C LEU A 73 5.53 6.48 12.65
N PRO A 74 5.49 5.16 12.92
CA PRO A 74 6.56 4.48 13.66
C PRO A 74 7.88 4.50 12.90
N VAL A 75 7.88 4.24 11.59
CA VAL A 75 9.06 4.27 10.73
C VAL A 75 9.61 5.71 10.66
N ARG A 76 8.71 6.69 10.51
CA ARG A 76 9.09 8.11 10.51
C ARG A 76 9.79 8.53 11.81
N LYS A 77 9.28 8.11 12.96
CA LYS A 77 9.94 8.35 14.25
C LYS A 77 11.33 7.73 14.33
N SER A 78 11.51 6.55 13.72
CA SER A 78 12.78 5.85 13.71
C SER A 78 13.84 6.59 12.91
N TYR A 79 13.58 6.95 11.64
CA TYR A 79 14.58 7.64 10.84
C TYR A 79 14.84 9.07 11.32
N ILE A 80 13.84 9.78 11.86
CA ILE A 80 14.08 11.10 12.53
C ILE A 80 14.96 10.90 13.75
N GLY A 81 14.76 9.85 14.55
CA GLY A 81 15.61 9.52 15.69
C GLY A 81 17.06 9.21 15.30
N GLN A 82 17.30 8.76 14.07
CA GLN A 82 18.63 8.56 13.48
C GLN A 82 19.18 9.84 12.82
N GLY A 83 18.47 10.97 12.93
CA GLY A 83 18.89 12.26 12.38
C GLY A 83 18.65 12.41 10.88
N LEU A 84 17.74 11.62 10.29
CA LEU A 84 17.33 11.76 8.89
C LEU A 84 16.08 12.63 8.77
N SER A 85 16.03 13.50 7.77
CA SER A 85 14.81 14.21 7.36
C SER A 85 13.92 13.32 6.48
N ASP A 86 12.67 13.76 6.25
CA ASP A 86 11.75 13.08 5.32
C ASP A 86 12.38 12.99 3.91
N GLN A 87 12.99 14.08 3.41
CA GLN A 87 13.65 14.09 2.11
C GLN A 87 14.82 13.11 2.04
N GLU A 88 15.67 13.07 3.07
CA GLU A 88 16.79 12.12 3.15
C GLU A 88 16.29 10.68 3.15
N PHE A 89 15.23 10.36 3.91
CA PHE A 89 14.62 9.03 3.91
C PHE A 89 14.08 8.62 2.53
N PHE A 90 13.36 9.53 1.84
CA PHE A 90 12.84 9.24 0.50
C PHE A 90 13.95 9.06 -0.53
N CYS A 91 15.06 9.83 -0.44
CA CYS A 91 16.23 9.63 -1.30
C CYS A 91 16.84 8.24 -1.09
N LEU A 92 17.08 7.83 0.16
CA LEU A 92 17.63 6.50 0.48
C LEU A 92 16.70 5.40 -0.01
N SER A 93 15.37 5.56 0.16
CA SER A 93 14.37 4.60 -0.31
C SER A 93 14.42 4.43 -1.81
N LEU A 94 14.45 5.53 -2.57
CA LEU A 94 14.53 5.50 -4.03
C LEU A 94 15.82 4.85 -4.52
N LEU A 95 16.96 5.22 -3.93
CA LEU A 95 18.27 4.69 -4.30
C LEU A 95 18.43 3.21 -3.96
N SER A 96 17.74 2.71 -2.92
CA SER A 96 17.78 1.29 -2.55
C SER A 96 17.11 0.38 -3.57
N MET A 97 16.15 0.89 -4.32
CA MET A 97 15.39 0.14 -5.34
C MET A 97 15.99 0.28 -6.74
N ASN A 98 16.78 1.32 -6.94
CA ASN A 98 17.40 1.63 -8.23
C ASN A 98 18.91 1.63 -8.03
N GLY A 99 19.67 1.32 -9.06
CA GLY A 99 21.11 1.57 -9.09
C GLY A 99 21.41 3.08 -9.00
N GLY A 100 22.56 3.52 -9.48
CA GLY A 100 22.88 4.95 -9.53
C GLY A 100 21.87 5.77 -10.33
N LEU A 101 21.46 6.91 -9.77
CA LEU A 101 20.55 7.86 -10.40
C LEU A 101 21.16 9.26 -10.37
N SER A 102 21.00 10.03 -11.44
CA SER A 102 21.43 11.44 -11.44
C SER A 102 20.60 12.27 -10.43
N PRO A 103 21.14 13.38 -9.89
CA PRO A 103 20.41 14.28 -8.99
C PRO A 103 19.06 14.74 -9.55
N SER A 104 19.01 15.05 -10.85
CA SER A 104 17.77 15.46 -11.53
C SER A 104 16.74 14.35 -11.56
N MET A 105 17.13 13.11 -11.88
CA MET A 105 16.21 11.96 -11.87
C MET A 105 15.63 11.69 -10.49
N ILE A 106 16.44 11.84 -9.42
CA ILE A 106 15.97 11.68 -8.04
C ILE A 106 14.93 12.77 -7.72
N SER A 107 15.24 14.03 -8.04
CA SER A 107 14.33 15.15 -7.79
C SER A 107 13.02 15.02 -8.57
N ASP A 108 13.09 14.67 -9.87
CA ASP A 108 11.91 14.49 -10.71
C ASP A 108 11.00 13.36 -10.22
N ARG A 109 11.58 12.20 -9.85
CA ARG A 109 10.81 11.08 -9.33
C ARG A 109 10.15 11.37 -7.99
N LEU A 110 10.77 12.18 -7.13
CA LEU A 110 10.25 12.53 -5.81
C LEU A 110 9.37 13.80 -5.81
N ALA A 111 9.30 14.55 -6.93
CA ALA A 111 8.58 15.82 -6.98
C ALA A 111 7.12 15.72 -6.55
N HIS A 112 6.40 14.69 -6.99
CA HIS A 112 4.98 14.51 -6.67
C HIS A 112 4.71 14.11 -5.21
N THR A 113 5.74 13.66 -4.47
CA THR A 113 5.63 13.32 -3.05
C THR A 113 5.72 14.55 -2.13
N GLY A 114 6.17 15.69 -2.66
CA GLY A 114 6.52 16.87 -1.88
C GLY A 114 7.87 16.76 -1.14
N HIS A 115 8.67 15.73 -1.43
CA HIS A 115 9.96 15.45 -0.78
C HIS A 115 11.13 15.47 -1.77
N ALA A 116 11.00 16.18 -2.91
CA ALA A 116 12.11 16.36 -3.82
C ALA A 116 13.32 16.97 -3.11
N PRO A 117 14.51 16.35 -3.21
CA PRO A 117 15.72 16.86 -2.60
C PRO A 117 16.28 18.05 -3.41
N ASP A 118 16.95 18.91 -2.71
CA ASP A 118 17.86 19.90 -3.26
C ASP A 118 19.33 19.49 -3.06
N ASN A 119 20.27 20.29 -3.55
CA ASN A 119 21.70 20.00 -3.41
C ASN A 119 22.14 19.88 -1.95
N GLU A 120 21.55 20.65 -1.03
CA GLU A 120 21.89 20.59 0.38
C GLU A 120 21.57 19.22 1.00
N ILE A 121 20.47 18.60 0.56
CA ILE A 121 20.10 17.22 0.98
C ILE A 121 21.17 16.22 0.56
N PHE A 122 21.63 16.28 -0.71
CA PHE A 122 22.68 15.39 -1.20
C PHE A 122 24.01 15.59 -0.45
N GLU A 123 24.41 16.85 -0.22
CA GLU A 123 25.60 17.14 0.57
C GLU A 123 25.50 16.61 2.01
N ARG A 124 24.33 16.69 2.63
CA ARG A 124 24.11 16.14 3.98
C ARG A 124 24.20 14.63 4.01
N LEU A 125 23.60 13.96 3.03
CA LEU A 125 23.68 12.50 2.90
C LEU A 125 25.12 12.04 2.65
N ALA A 126 25.87 12.76 1.80
CA ALA A 126 27.29 12.45 1.55
C ALA A 126 28.17 12.67 2.80
N ARG A 127 27.94 13.76 3.56
CA ARG A 127 28.63 14.01 4.84
C ARG A 127 28.37 12.94 5.90
N LYS A 128 27.21 12.29 5.84
CA LYS A 128 26.84 11.16 6.70
C LYS A 128 27.36 9.82 6.19
N ASP A 129 28.10 9.81 5.08
CA ASP A 129 28.58 8.59 4.40
C ASP A 129 27.43 7.64 3.99
N LEU A 130 26.25 8.20 3.63
CA LEU A 130 25.09 7.39 3.24
C LEU A 130 24.94 7.24 1.73
N ILE A 131 25.51 8.17 0.97
CA ILE A 131 25.56 8.14 -0.49
C ILE A 131 26.96 8.45 -1.01
N SER A 132 27.25 7.97 -2.20
CA SER A 132 28.42 8.33 -3.00
C SER A 132 27.96 8.85 -4.36
N GLN A 133 28.74 9.75 -4.95
CA GLN A 133 28.49 10.29 -6.29
C GLN A 133 29.71 10.11 -7.15
N GLU A 134 29.56 9.44 -8.28
CA GLU A 134 30.63 9.21 -9.25
C GLU A 134 30.49 10.13 -10.45
N GLY A 135 31.57 10.79 -10.87
CA GLY A 135 31.55 11.64 -12.07
C GLY A 135 31.28 13.14 -11.83
N GLY A 136 31.47 13.63 -10.61
CA GLY A 136 31.28 15.05 -10.24
C GLY A 136 29.81 15.40 -10.02
N ASP A 137 29.48 16.71 -9.98
CA ASP A 137 28.17 17.23 -9.56
C ASP A 137 26.97 16.74 -10.39
N THR A 138 27.18 16.22 -11.58
CA THR A 138 26.14 15.68 -12.46
C THR A 138 26.15 14.15 -12.56
N GLY A 139 27.08 13.50 -11.87
CA GLY A 139 27.23 12.06 -11.88
C GLY A 139 26.16 11.34 -11.06
N ASP A 140 26.07 10.04 -11.27
CA ASP A 140 25.07 9.21 -10.60
C ASP A 140 25.37 9.08 -9.11
N ILE A 141 24.32 9.18 -8.32
CA ILE A 141 24.31 8.99 -6.87
C ILE A 141 23.87 7.56 -6.56
N SER A 142 24.64 6.89 -5.71
CA SER A 142 24.35 5.54 -5.24
C SER A 142 24.45 5.46 -3.70
N LEU A 143 23.81 4.46 -3.11
CA LEU A 143 24.01 4.18 -1.68
C LEU A 143 25.44 3.68 -1.44
N THR A 144 26.04 4.11 -0.34
CA THR A 144 27.23 3.47 0.22
C THR A 144 26.83 2.19 0.96
N GLU A 145 27.81 1.41 1.42
CA GLU A 145 27.56 0.27 2.31
C GLU A 145 26.87 0.72 3.62
N THR A 146 27.28 1.87 4.17
CA THR A 146 26.67 2.49 5.35
C THR A 146 25.23 2.87 5.07
N GLY A 147 24.96 3.54 3.94
CA GLY A 147 23.60 3.95 3.54
C GLY A 147 22.68 2.76 3.33
N GLN A 148 23.18 1.71 2.71
CA GLN A 148 22.42 0.47 2.51
C GLN A 148 22.12 -0.21 3.86
N GLY A 149 23.05 -0.23 4.80
CA GLY A 149 22.85 -0.76 6.15
C GLY A 149 21.74 -0.01 6.90
N VAL A 150 21.78 1.33 6.90
CA VAL A 150 20.74 2.17 7.50
C VAL A 150 19.38 1.90 6.87
N PHE A 151 19.30 1.82 5.54
CA PHE A 151 18.03 1.56 4.88
C PHE A 151 17.47 0.16 5.17
N ILE A 152 18.33 -0.88 5.23
CA ILE A 152 17.92 -2.24 5.60
C ILE A 152 17.29 -2.26 7.01
N GLU A 153 17.85 -1.54 7.97
CA GLU A 153 17.29 -1.46 9.32
C GLU A 153 15.88 -0.82 9.31
N LEU A 154 15.70 0.26 8.56
CA LEU A 154 14.39 0.93 8.42
C LEU A 154 13.37 0.03 7.69
N LEU A 155 13.81 -0.68 6.66
CA LEU A 155 12.97 -1.63 5.94
C LEU A 155 12.54 -2.81 6.85
N ALA A 156 13.45 -3.33 7.67
CA ALA A 156 13.14 -4.39 8.63
C ALA A 156 12.08 -3.96 9.65
N GLN A 157 12.15 -2.71 10.14
CA GLN A 157 11.15 -2.14 11.03
C GLN A 157 9.79 -1.99 10.33
N SER A 158 9.79 -1.50 9.09
CA SER A 158 8.57 -1.40 8.28
C SER A 158 7.94 -2.77 8.06
N LYS A 159 8.75 -3.79 7.74
CA LYS A 159 8.28 -5.16 7.55
C LYS A 159 7.70 -5.78 8.83
N ALA A 160 8.35 -5.55 9.96
CA ALA A 160 7.85 -6.02 11.25
C ALA A 160 6.48 -5.39 11.59
N LEU A 161 6.30 -4.11 11.26
CA LEU A 161 5.03 -3.41 11.44
C LEU A 161 3.92 -3.97 10.51
N GLU A 162 4.25 -4.23 9.25
CA GLU A 162 3.36 -4.88 8.29
C GLU A 162 2.88 -6.24 8.80
N GLU A 163 3.80 -7.08 9.30
CA GLU A 163 3.46 -8.39 9.85
C GLU A 163 2.59 -8.30 11.12
N GLN A 164 2.77 -7.26 11.94
CA GLN A 164 1.87 -7.01 13.07
C GLN A 164 0.48 -6.61 12.61
N LEU A 165 0.40 -5.73 11.61
CA LEU A 165 -0.87 -5.27 11.05
C LEU A 165 -1.66 -6.43 10.43
N LYS A 166 -0.99 -7.28 9.66
CA LYS A 166 -1.61 -8.45 9.00
C LYS A 166 -2.27 -9.42 9.96
N LYS A 167 -1.82 -9.53 11.22
CA LYS A 167 -2.42 -10.42 12.22
C LYS A 167 -3.87 -10.06 12.58
N HIS A 168 -4.32 -8.86 12.24
CA HIS A 168 -5.67 -8.39 12.52
C HIS A 168 -6.65 -8.68 11.38
N PHE A 169 -6.19 -9.27 10.28
CA PHE A 169 -6.97 -9.51 9.07
C PHE A 169 -6.81 -10.96 8.60
N SER A 170 -7.82 -11.46 7.91
CA SER A 170 -7.74 -12.72 7.17
C SER A 170 -6.90 -12.56 5.90
N GLU A 171 -6.43 -13.67 5.33
CA GLU A 171 -5.68 -13.67 4.07
C GLU A 171 -6.49 -13.02 2.93
N ASP A 172 -7.79 -13.34 2.81
CA ASP A 172 -8.69 -12.77 1.80
C ASP A 172 -8.85 -11.26 1.93
N GLU A 173 -8.91 -10.73 3.17
CA GLU A 173 -8.98 -9.28 3.41
C GLU A 173 -7.69 -8.60 2.98
N ILE A 174 -6.54 -9.21 3.28
CA ILE A 174 -5.23 -8.70 2.87
C ILE A 174 -5.11 -8.71 1.34
N GLU A 175 -5.46 -9.81 0.67
CA GLU A 175 -5.43 -9.90 -0.79
C GLU A 175 -6.36 -8.87 -1.44
N THR A 176 -7.55 -8.68 -0.88
CA THR A 176 -8.51 -7.67 -1.36
C THR A 176 -7.94 -6.25 -1.21
N ALA A 177 -7.33 -5.93 -0.05
CA ALA A 177 -6.73 -4.62 0.19
C ALA A 177 -5.54 -4.37 -0.76
N VAL A 178 -4.67 -5.36 -0.96
CA VAL A 178 -3.54 -5.27 -1.90
C VAL A 178 -4.03 -5.06 -3.33
N TRP A 179 -5.03 -5.84 -3.77
CA TRP A 179 -5.63 -5.65 -5.10
C TRP A 179 -6.21 -4.25 -5.27
N PHE A 180 -6.96 -3.78 -4.28
CA PHE A 180 -7.57 -2.44 -4.30
C PHE A 180 -6.53 -1.33 -4.40
N MET A 181 -5.48 -1.39 -3.57
CA MET A 181 -4.40 -0.41 -3.59
C MET A 181 -3.62 -0.41 -4.91
N LYS A 182 -3.28 -1.59 -5.45
CA LYS A 182 -2.65 -1.71 -6.77
C LYS A 182 -3.49 -1.08 -7.86
N LYS A 183 -4.81 -1.34 -7.84
CA LYS A 183 -5.72 -0.75 -8.82
C LYS A 183 -5.77 0.78 -8.72
N ILE A 184 -5.74 1.35 -7.51
CA ILE A 184 -5.64 2.81 -7.34
C ILE A 184 -4.34 3.32 -7.97
N VAL A 185 -3.20 2.70 -7.67
CA VAL A 185 -1.90 3.09 -8.24
C VAL A 185 -1.94 3.06 -9.77
N ASP A 186 -2.47 1.99 -10.35
CA ASP A 186 -2.56 1.83 -11.81
C ASP A 186 -3.42 2.93 -12.47
N ILE A 187 -4.58 3.26 -11.89
CA ILE A 187 -5.50 4.25 -12.50
C ILE A 187 -5.09 5.71 -12.25
N THR A 188 -4.22 5.96 -11.27
CA THR A 188 -3.78 7.31 -10.90
C THR A 188 -2.33 7.60 -11.31
N GLY A 189 -1.60 6.60 -11.80
CA GLY A 189 -0.17 6.70 -12.07
C GLY A 189 0.21 7.17 -13.47
N SER A 190 -0.74 7.44 -14.39
CA SER A 190 -0.44 7.71 -15.81
C SER A 190 0.52 8.87 -16.05
N ASP A 191 0.50 9.88 -15.19
CA ASP A 191 1.28 11.11 -15.32
C ASP A 191 2.33 11.28 -14.19
N ILE A 192 2.52 10.24 -13.39
CA ILE A 192 3.45 10.24 -12.25
C ILE A 192 4.66 9.37 -12.60
N PRO A 193 5.91 9.84 -12.45
CA PRO A 193 7.07 8.99 -12.61
C PRO A 193 7.03 7.78 -11.68
N GLU A 194 7.48 6.62 -12.16
CA GLU A 194 7.64 5.46 -11.29
C GLU A 194 8.55 5.81 -10.10
N LEU A 195 8.01 5.62 -8.91
CA LEU A 195 8.72 5.93 -7.69
C LEU A 195 9.74 4.83 -7.36
N TRP A 196 9.32 3.57 -7.50
CA TRP A 196 10.14 2.35 -7.30
C TRP A 196 9.83 1.25 -8.28
#